data_657ac0403c643be3c71edc2e49e721a8
#
_entry.id   657ac0403c643be3c71edc2e49e721a8
#
_cell.length_a   1.000
_cell.length_b   1.000
_cell.length_c   1.000
_cell.angle_alpha   90.00
_cell.angle_beta   90.00
_cell.angle_gamma   90.00
#
_symmetry.space_group_name_H-M   'P 1'
#
loop_
_entity.id
_entity.type
_entity.pdbx_description
1 polymer ?
#
loop_
_entity_poly.entity_id
_entity_poly.type
_entity_poly.pdbx_seq_one_letter_code
_entity_poly.pdbx_strand_id
1 'polypeptide(L)'
;MRVFAEGLQLISKQPTWLKPTASWDVQSITSDLHNFTSTDGRKQYLGEFIDNANEIFSKDNLNKIEGEYGTNLKEALQDALYRMETGINRSSGTNRLTNNFNNWVNRSIGAIMFFNRKSALLQTLSSVNFVNWSDNNPVKAAAAFANQKQYWSDVVKIFNSPKLKQRRAGLKGDVNESELANAAATATNKAEAALSYLLKIGFTPTQLADSFAIATGGATFLRNRINTYKNKNMLEVEAEKQAWKDFSAISEETQQSADPSLISQQQASPLGRLILAFQNTPMQYTRLMKKAGQDLINGRGDAKTHISKIIYYGAVQNFIFAALQNALFAAIPGFGGEDEEEDETKREKLKENKSLRILNNMTDTVLRGSGIYGAIAATIKNTALKYFENEKKDPFAKDNASILLEAVNLSPPIGSKLRKLNNALKTKEFEKDVISERGWEMTRNGKVNLSPSYRVLGSTLEATLNIPLERALAEIDALIEMTDQRNSAMERIALGLGWRTWDVGVRNEEHDQIKVEAKERKKQARKDKVIKDREEKKRLAELKRFEDKTEEEIKLIKQKDSIIDTNKSDQIKSLTNLGLTKKEIKDLKYEEDRVDKILELTH
;
A
#
# COMPACT_ATOMS: atom_id res chain seq x y z
N MET A 1 -24.84 28.07 6.18
CA MET A 1 -25.21 29.43 5.71
C MET A 1 -25.38 30.40 6.86
N ARG A 2 -26.28 30.17 7.84
CA ARG A 2 -26.49 31.10 8.98
C ARG A 2 -25.19 31.29 9.80
N VAL A 3 -24.56 30.20 10.21
CA VAL A 3 -23.27 30.25 10.95
C VAL A 3 -22.16 30.95 10.17
N PHE A 4 -22.13 30.75 8.85
CA PHE A 4 -21.18 31.44 7.97
C PHE A 4 -21.48 32.96 7.90
N ALA A 5 -22.77 33.36 7.77
CA ALA A 5 -23.17 34.74 7.75
C ALA A 5 -22.90 35.45 9.10
N GLU A 6 -23.15 34.76 10.20
CA GLU A 6 -22.84 35.23 11.56
C GLU A 6 -21.33 35.38 11.77
N GLY A 7 -20.54 34.41 11.25
CA GLY A 7 -19.08 34.47 11.26
C GLY A 7 -18.52 35.65 10.47
N LEU A 8 -19.04 35.88 9.26
CA LEU A 8 -18.70 37.08 8.45
C LEU A 8 -19.07 38.38 9.16
N GLN A 9 -20.20 38.42 9.87
CA GLN A 9 -20.64 39.57 10.63
C GLN A 9 -19.73 39.84 11.84
N LEU A 10 -19.21 38.82 12.49
CA LEU A 10 -18.21 38.94 13.55
C LEU A 10 -16.86 39.43 13.03
N ILE A 11 -16.39 38.92 11.89
CA ILE A 11 -15.17 39.40 11.22
C ILE A 11 -15.30 40.88 10.86
N SER A 12 -16.46 41.29 10.33
CA SER A 12 -16.69 42.69 9.91
C SER A 12 -16.70 43.69 11.09
N LYS A 13 -16.91 43.23 12.32
CA LYS A 13 -16.90 44.06 13.53
C LYS A 13 -15.53 44.14 14.22
N GLN A 14 -14.53 43.40 13.74
CA GLN A 14 -13.19 43.47 14.30
C GLN A 14 -12.43 44.70 13.81
N PRO A 15 -11.76 45.46 14.72
CA PRO A 15 -11.07 46.71 14.32
C PRO A 15 -9.77 46.46 13.55
N THR A 16 -9.32 45.22 13.44
CA THR A 16 -8.09 44.86 12.72
C THR A 16 -8.38 43.78 11.69
N TRP A 17 -8.26 44.15 10.45
CA TRP A 17 -8.25 43.17 9.35
C TRP A 17 -6.91 42.48 9.29
N LEU A 18 -6.91 41.16 9.12
CA LEU A 18 -5.71 40.44 8.76
C LEU A 18 -5.24 40.98 7.40
N LYS A 19 -4.03 41.54 7.36
CA LYS A 19 -3.47 42.05 6.11
C LYS A 19 -3.21 40.87 5.16
N PRO A 20 -3.69 40.97 3.89
CA PRO A 20 -3.36 39.95 2.90
C PRO A 20 -1.85 39.79 2.79
N THR A 21 -1.37 38.59 2.89
CA THR A 21 0.03 38.22 2.62
C THR A 21 0.14 37.74 1.18
N ALA A 22 1.35 37.75 0.60
CA ALA A 22 1.59 37.25 -0.76
C ALA A 22 1.22 35.75 -0.95
N SER A 23 0.95 35.03 0.15
CA SER A 23 0.52 33.62 0.17
C SER A 23 -1.00 33.45 0.30
N TRP A 24 -1.78 34.53 0.32
CA TRP A 24 -3.23 34.44 0.37
C TRP A 24 -3.78 33.96 -0.98
N ASP A 25 -4.18 32.72 -1.00
CA ASP A 25 -4.98 32.15 -2.07
C ASP A 25 -6.40 31.85 -1.57
N VAL A 26 -7.29 31.45 -2.47
CA VAL A 26 -8.68 31.09 -2.13
C VAL A 26 -8.74 29.99 -1.07
N GLN A 27 -7.72 29.14 -1.03
CA GLN A 27 -7.63 28.01 -0.12
C GLN A 27 -7.20 28.43 1.30
N SER A 28 -6.27 29.38 1.42
CA SER A 28 -5.90 30.02 2.69
C SER A 28 -7.09 30.77 3.28
N ILE A 29 -7.80 31.56 2.48
CA ILE A 29 -9.01 32.28 2.90
C ILE A 29 -10.09 31.28 3.38
N THR A 30 -10.29 30.19 2.66
CA THR A 30 -11.28 29.17 3.05
C THR A 30 -10.88 28.46 4.34
N SER A 31 -9.59 28.19 4.54
CA SER A 31 -9.06 27.58 5.75
C SER A 31 -9.21 28.52 6.96
N ASP A 32 -8.88 29.80 6.80
CA ASP A 32 -8.99 30.80 7.84
C ASP A 32 -10.45 31.05 8.24
N LEU A 33 -11.35 31.16 7.28
CA LEU A 33 -12.79 31.26 7.52
C LEU A 33 -13.35 30.02 8.21
N HIS A 34 -12.87 28.83 7.82
CA HIS A 34 -13.28 27.58 8.46
C HIS A 34 -12.80 27.52 9.92
N ASN A 35 -11.54 27.84 10.18
CA ASN A 35 -11.00 27.89 11.55
C ASN A 35 -11.76 28.91 12.40
N PHE A 36 -12.03 30.10 11.88
CA PHE A 36 -12.79 31.11 12.56
C PHE A 36 -14.23 30.66 12.86
N THR A 37 -14.96 30.18 11.86
CA THR A 37 -16.35 29.75 12.03
C THR A 37 -16.49 28.48 12.86
N SER A 38 -15.53 27.55 12.82
CA SER A 38 -15.56 26.36 13.68
C SER A 38 -15.28 26.70 15.14
N THR A 39 -14.38 27.62 15.42
CA THR A 39 -13.99 27.98 16.77
C THR A 39 -15.04 28.88 17.44
N ASP A 40 -15.43 29.97 16.78
CA ASP A 40 -16.39 30.91 17.38
C ASP A 40 -17.84 30.41 17.31
N GLY A 41 -18.20 29.68 16.23
CA GLY A 41 -19.49 29.01 16.17
C GLY A 41 -19.66 27.95 17.25
N ARG A 42 -18.61 27.21 17.59
CA ARG A 42 -18.62 26.27 18.72
C ARG A 42 -18.80 26.98 20.06
N LYS A 43 -18.06 28.05 20.31
CA LYS A 43 -18.21 28.85 21.52
C LYS A 43 -19.61 29.40 21.68
N GLN A 44 -20.22 29.88 20.58
CA GLN A 44 -21.56 30.43 20.62
C GLN A 44 -22.66 29.38 20.86
N TYR A 45 -22.56 28.22 20.23
CA TYR A 45 -23.62 27.19 20.33
C TYR A 45 -23.34 26.11 21.40
N LEU A 46 -22.12 26.04 21.92
CA LEU A 46 -21.76 25.14 23.01
C LEU A 46 -21.43 25.91 24.30
N GLY A 47 -21.70 27.22 24.35
CA GLY A 47 -21.32 28.08 25.48
C GLY A 47 -21.81 27.52 26.79
N GLU A 48 -23.11 27.23 26.92
CA GLU A 48 -23.68 26.65 28.13
C GLU A 48 -23.05 25.29 28.50
N PHE A 49 -22.81 24.45 27.49
CA PHE A 49 -22.13 23.18 27.74
C PHE A 49 -20.68 23.37 28.17
N ILE A 50 -19.97 24.30 27.55
CA ILE A 50 -18.57 24.60 27.90
C ILE A 50 -18.49 25.24 29.30
N ASP A 51 -19.40 26.13 29.62
CA ASP A 51 -19.45 26.75 30.94
C ASP A 51 -19.72 25.70 32.04
N ASN A 52 -20.70 24.84 31.83
CA ASN A 52 -20.97 23.71 32.72
C ASN A 52 -19.79 22.72 32.80
N ALA A 53 -19.15 22.40 31.65
CA ALA A 53 -17.98 21.53 31.64
C ALA A 53 -16.80 22.15 32.42
N ASN A 54 -16.56 23.44 32.29
CA ASN A 54 -15.51 24.16 33.02
C ASN A 54 -15.80 24.24 34.54
N GLU A 55 -17.06 24.33 34.93
CA GLU A 55 -17.46 24.28 36.35
C GLU A 55 -17.24 22.87 36.92
N ILE A 56 -17.73 21.82 36.24
CA ILE A 56 -17.58 20.43 36.66
C ILE A 56 -16.10 20.02 36.71
N PHE A 57 -15.36 20.33 35.66
CA PHE A 57 -13.93 20.01 35.53
C PHE A 57 -13.04 21.21 35.89
N SER A 58 -13.42 21.98 36.92
CA SER A 58 -12.60 23.03 37.47
C SER A 58 -11.22 22.51 37.89
N LYS A 59 -10.25 23.41 38.03
CA LYS A 59 -8.88 23.05 38.43
C LYS A 59 -8.83 22.20 39.68
N ASP A 60 -9.69 22.49 40.66
CA ASP A 60 -9.75 21.77 41.94
C ASP A 60 -10.30 20.35 41.72
N ASN A 61 -11.33 20.20 40.91
CA ASN A 61 -11.89 18.90 40.59
C ASN A 61 -10.94 18.05 39.74
N LEU A 62 -10.24 18.67 38.79
CA LEU A 62 -9.20 17.98 38.01
C LEU A 62 -8.02 17.54 38.88
N ASN A 63 -7.65 18.31 39.91
CA ASN A 63 -6.62 17.91 40.88
C ASN A 63 -7.08 16.75 41.77
N LYS A 64 -8.36 16.70 42.16
CA LYS A 64 -8.94 15.54 42.85
C LYS A 64 -8.95 14.30 42.00
N ILE A 65 -9.31 14.44 40.71
CA ILE A 65 -9.26 13.35 39.72
C ILE A 65 -7.83 12.84 39.54
N GLU A 66 -6.85 13.76 39.50
CA GLU A 66 -5.42 13.40 39.42
C GLU A 66 -4.97 12.61 40.65
N GLY A 67 -5.38 13.04 41.85
CA GLY A 67 -5.05 12.36 43.11
C GLY A 67 -5.63 10.94 43.19
N GLU A 68 -6.85 10.72 42.66
CA GLU A 68 -7.53 9.43 42.73
C GLU A 68 -7.14 8.50 41.56
N TYR A 69 -7.02 9.03 40.35
CA TYR A 69 -6.90 8.23 39.11
C TYR A 69 -5.58 8.46 38.36
N GLY A 70 -4.74 9.38 38.85
CA GLY A 70 -3.44 9.69 38.27
C GLY A 70 -3.47 10.72 37.13
N THR A 71 -2.27 11.21 36.78
CA THR A 71 -2.04 12.30 35.82
C THR A 71 -2.55 11.96 34.42
N ASN A 72 -2.46 10.70 34.00
CA ASN A 72 -2.89 10.28 32.67
C ASN A 72 -4.38 10.51 32.40
N LEU A 73 -5.24 10.28 33.41
CA LEU A 73 -6.68 10.53 33.26
C LEU A 73 -6.97 12.03 33.23
N LYS A 74 -6.31 12.82 34.07
CA LYS A 74 -6.42 14.29 34.07
C LYS A 74 -6.05 14.87 32.71
N GLU A 75 -4.89 14.47 32.15
CA GLU A 75 -4.45 14.93 30.83
C GLU A 75 -5.42 14.52 29.71
N ALA A 76 -5.93 13.29 29.75
CA ALA A 76 -6.92 12.82 28.79
C ALA A 76 -8.22 13.63 28.84
N LEU A 77 -8.68 13.98 30.04
CA LEU A 77 -9.85 14.85 30.23
C LEU A 77 -9.59 16.27 29.72
N GLN A 78 -8.44 16.86 30.09
CA GLN A 78 -8.06 18.18 29.59
C GLN A 78 -7.96 18.24 28.07
N ASP A 79 -7.40 17.21 27.44
CA ASP A 79 -7.33 17.12 25.98
C ASP A 79 -8.71 16.97 25.34
N ALA A 80 -9.62 16.21 25.98
CA ALA A 80 -10.99 16.09 25.51
C ALA A 80 -11.73 17.42 25.59
N LEU A 81 -11.65 18.10 26.74
CA LEU A 81 -12.27 19.41 26.95
C LEU A 81 -11.74 20.45 25.96
N TYR A 82 -10.41 20.51 25.77
CA TYR A 82 -9.78 21.40 24.81
C TYR A 82 -10.29 21.16 23.38
N ARG A 83 -10.37 19.89 22.97
CA ARG A 83 -10.90 19.53 21.64
C ARG A 83 -12.36 19.89 21.46
N MET A 84 -13.16 19.72 22.50
CA MET A 84 -14.58 20.10 22.48
C MET A 84 -14.74 21.61 22.38
N GLU A 85 -13.92 22.37 23.11
CA GLU A 85 -13.94 23.83 23.10
C GLU A 85 -13.43 24.42 21.78
N THR A 86 -12.25 23.98 21.33
CA THR A 86 -11.54 24.62 20.23
C THR A 86 -11.80 23.98 18.87
N GLY A 87 -12.23 22.72 18.84
CA GLY A 87 -12.39 21.95 17.60
C GLY A 87 -11.08 21.48 16.96
N ILE A 88 -9.94 21.68 17.64
CA ILE A 88 -8.61 21.28 17.17
C ILE A 88 -7.92 20.37 18.21
N ASN A 89 -6.98 19.55 17.75
CA ASN A 89 -6.17 18.75 18.67
C ASN A 89 -5.22 19.65 19.46
N ARG A 90 -5.08 19.42 20.75
CA ARG A 90 -4.07 20.08 21.58
C ARG A 90 -2.70 19.72 21.01
N SER A 91 -1.88 20.73 20.68
CA SER A 91 -0.53 20.48 20.17
C SER A 91 0.29 19.80 21.28
N SER A 92 0.75 18.59 21.02
CA SER A 92 1.64 17.89 21.93
C SER A 92 3.06 18.47 21.83
N GLY A 93 3.26 19.61 22.50
CA GLY A 93 4.58 20.21 22.70
C GLY A 93 4.99 21.26 21.68
N THR A 94 5.75 22.23 22.16
CA THR A 94 6.37 23.31 21.39
C THR A 94 7.73 22.90 20.79
N ASN A 95 8.11 21.61 20.87
CA ASN A 95 9.41 21.14 20.46
C ASN A 95 9.49 20.97 18.94
N ARG A 96 10.44 21.67 18.31
CA ARG A 96 10.72 21.61 16.85
C ARG A 96 10.93 20.17 16.34
N LEU A 97 11.56 19.32 17.14
CA LEU A 97 11.80 17.91 16.76
C LEU A 97 10.50 17.11 16.64
N THR A 98 9.57 17.30 17.57
CA THR A 98 8.25 16.65 17.55
C THR A 98 7.44 17.10 16.32
N ASN A 99 7.47 18.40 15.99
CA ASN A 99 6.79 18.93 14.83
C ASN A 99 7.39 18.40 13.53
N ASN A 100 8.72 18.33 13.41
CA ASN A 100 9.39 17.75 12.25
C ASN A 100 9.06 16.25 12.09
N PHE A 101 9.00 15.52 13.20
CA PHE A 101 8.62 14.11 13.20
C PHE A 101 7.16 13.92 12.74
N ASN A 102 6.23 14.69 13.28
CA ASN A 102 4.83 14.65 12.88
C ASN A 102 4.67 14.97 11.38
N ASN A 103 5.35 15.99 10.89
CA ASN A 103 5.35 16.35 9.46
C ASN A 103 5.92 15.22 8.60
N TRP A 104 6.97 14.54 9.05
CA TRP A 104 7.52 13.39 8.35
C TRP A 104 6.52 12.21 8.30
N VAL A 105 5.82 11.92 9.42
CA VAL A 105 4.77 10.87 9.46
C VAL A 105 3.63 11.22 8.50
N ASN A 106 3.12 12.45 8.55
CA ASN A 106 2.02 12.90 7.69
C ASN A 106 2.39 12.82 6.20
N ARG A 107 3.60 13.25 5.83
CA ARG A 107 4.10 13.12 4.46
C ARG A 107 4.29 11.66 4.04
N SER A 108 4.72 10.80 4.95
CA SER A 108 4.83 9.36 4.69
C SER A 108 3.46 8.74 4.39
N ILE A 109 2.45 9.10 5.16
CA ILE A 109 1.06 8.66 4.94
C ILE A 109 0.52 9.24 3.62
N GLY A 110 0.78 10.52 3.35
CA GLY A 110 0.43 11.15 2.08
C GLY A 110 1.06 10.43 0.87
N ALA A 111 2.33 10.06 0.96
CA ALA A 111 2.98 9.28 -0.09
C ALA A 111 2.38 7.87 -0.25
N ILE A 112 1.97 7.22 0.84
CA ILE A 112 1.28 5.91 0.79
C ILE A 112 -0.09 6.04 0.10
N MET A 113 -0.82 7.11 0.33
CA MET A 113 -2.17 7.33 -0.20
C MET A 113 -2.18 7.99 -1.58
N PHE A 114 -1.01 8.41 -2.09
CA PHE A 114 -0.90 9.14 -3.34
C PHE A 114 -1.50 8.37 -4.52
N PHE A 115 -2.56 8.92 -5.09
CA PHE A 115 -3.36 8.35 -6.19
C PHE A 115 -3.70 6.85 -6.02
N ASN A 116 -3.97 6.42 -4.77
CA ASN A 116 -4.28 5.02 -4.48
C ASN A 116 -5.71 4.68 -4.91
N ARG A 117 -5.92 4.46 -6.21
CA ARG A 117 -7.24 4.14 -6.80
C ARG A 117 -7.82 2.83 -6.27
N LYS A 118 -6.98 1.83 -6.00
CA LYS A 118 -7.40 0.56 -5.41
C LYS A 118 -8.00 0.76 -4.02
N SER A 119 -7.34 1.54 -3.15
CA SER A 119 -7.91 1.90 -1.83
C SER A 119 -9.17 2.73 -1.98
N ALA A 120 -9.24 3.65 -2.95
CA ALA A 120 -10.42 4.43 -3.24
C ALA A 120 -11.60 3.52 -3.62
N LEU A 121 -11.39 2.56 -4.51
CA LEU A 121 -12.42 1.60 -4.89
C LEU A 121 -12.92 0.79 -3.69
N LEU A 122 -12.01 0.30 -2.84
CA LEU A 122 -12.39 -0.41 -1.61
C LEU A 122 -13.15 0.48 -0.62
N GLN A 123 -12.85 1.78 -0.59
CA GLN A 123 -13.57 2.75 0.24
C GLN A 123 -15.06 2.85 -0.16
N THR A 124 -15.41 2.67 -1.43
CA THR A 124 -16.82 2.70 -1.86
C THR A 124 -17.66 1.62 -1.20
N LEU A 125 -17.05 0.49 -0.80
CA LEU A 125 -17.74 -0.58 -0.07
C LEU A 125 -18.23 -0.14 1.30
N SER A 126 -17.66 0.94 1.86
CA SER A 126 -18.09 1.47 3.17
C SER A 126 -19.53 2.04 3.17
N SER A 127 -20.15 2.16 1.99
CA SER A 127 -21.57 2.49 1.86
C SER A 127 -22.48 1.54 2.65
N VAL A 128 -22.05 0.29 2.83
CA VAL A 128 -22.75 -0.74 3.61
C VAL A 128 -22.86 -0.37 5.10
N ASN A 129 -21.98 0.50 5.60
CA ASN A 129 -21.98 0.92 7.01
C ASN A 129 -23.24 1.73 7.40
N PHE A 130 -23.98 2.25 6.44
CA PHE A 130 -25.24 2.94 6.68
C PHE A 130 -26.41 1.99 6.90
N VAL A 131 -26.25 0.69 6.62
CA VAL A 131 -27.25 -0.33 6.96
C VAL A 131 -27.17 -0.60 8.46
N ASN A 132 -28.30 -0.51 9.15
CA ASN A 132 -28.39 -0.73 10.59
C ASN A 132 -29.57 -1.64 10.96
N TRP A 133 -29.71 -1.98 12.25
CA TRP A 133 -30.74 -2.91 12.70
C TRP A 133 -32.11 -2.25 13.01
N SER A 134 -32.21 -0.94 12.85
CA SER A 134 -33.41 -0.18 13.15
C SER A 134 -34.12 0.34 11.89
N ASP A 135 -33.92 1.63 11.60
CA ASP A 135 -34.66 2.32 10.54
C ASP A 135 -34.15 2.01 9.14
N ASN A 136 -32.88 1.65 8.99
CA ASN A 136 -32.26 1.31 7.71
C ASN A 136 -31.73 -0.13 7.70
N ASN A 137 -32.56 -1.10 8.15
CA ASN A 137 -32.20 -2.51 8.06
C ASN A 137 -32.10 -2.97 6.58
N PRO A 138 -31.51 -4.13 6.29
CA PRO A 138 -31.29 -4.57 4.91
C PRO A 138 -32.54 -4.54 4.03
N VAL A 139 -33.70 -4.89 4.57
CA VAL A 139 -35.00 -4.91 3.83
C VAL A 139 -35.42 -3.48 3.48
N LYS A 140 -35.41 -2.57 4.46
CA LYS A 140 -35.75 -1.16 4.25
C LYS A 140 -34.74 -0.45 3.34
N ALA A 141 -33.47 -0.77 3.48
CA ALA A 141 -32.42 -0.23 2.60
C ALA A 141 -32.63 -0.69 1.15
N ALA A 142 -32.94 -1.98 0.94
CA ALA A 142 -33.26 -2.51 -0.38
C ALA A 142 -34.52 -1.88 -0.96
N ALA A 143 -35.58 -1.67 -0.16
CA ALA A 143 -36.80 -1.01 -0.59
C ALA A 143 -36.55 0.47 -1.00
N ALA A 144 -35.74 1.20 -0.22
CA ALA A 144 -35.37 2.57 -0.55
C ALA A 144 -34.52 2.62 -1.82
N PHE A 145 -33.59 1.68 -2.01
CA PHE A 145 -32.79 1.51 -3.21
C PHE A 145 -33.63 1.15 -4.45
N ALA A 146 -34.66 0.34 -4.30
CA ALA A 146 -35.56 -0.07 -5.40
C ALA A 146 -36.26 1.12 -6.07
N ASN A 147 -36.50 2.21 -5.36
CA ASN A 147 -36.99 3.46 -5.95
C ASN A 147 -35.83 4.26 -6.54
N GLN A 148 -35.32 3.81 -7.68
CA GLN A 148 -34.11 4.32 -8.34
C GLN A 148 -34.16 5.84 -8.58
N LYS A 149 -35.29 6.40 -9.01
CA LYS A 149 -35.43 7.84 -9.26
C LYS A 149 -35.19 8.66 -7.99
N GLN A 150 -35.83 8.27 -6.91
CA GLN A 150 -35.69 8.94 -5.62
C GLN A 150 -34.30 8.71 -5.02
N TYR A 151 -33.81 7.47 -5.11
CA TYR A 151 -32.49 7.10 -4.62
C TYR A 151 -31.38 7.97 -5.23
N TRP A 152 -31.31 8.05 -6.55
CA TRP A 152 -30.30 8.88 -7.22
C TRP A 152 -30.46 10.38 -6.98
N SER A 153 -31.71 10.85 -6.80
CA SER A 153 -31.97 12.22 -6.36
C SER A 153 -31.37 12.51 -4.99
N ASP A 154 -31.56 11.59 -4.04
CA ASP A 154 -31.01 11.68 -2.69
C ASP A 154 -29.47 11.58 -2.70
N VAL A 155 -28.89 10.68 -3.51
CA VAL A 155 -27.44 10.55 -3.71
C VAL A 155 -26.85 11.87 -4.17
N VAL A 156 -27.42 12.50 -5.22
CA VAL A 156 -26.93 13.78 -5.75
C VAL A 156 -27.06 14.89 -4.71
N LYS A 157 -28.17 14.93 -3.96
CA LYS A 157 -28.41 15.91 -2.90
C LYS A 157 -27.36 15.78 -1.78
N ILE A 158 -27.08 14.58 -1.34
CA ILE A 158 -26.07 14.30 -0.31
C ILE A 158 -24.68 14.60 -0.82
N PHE A 159 -24.31 14.12 -2.01
CA PHE A 159 -22.99 14.32 -2.61
C PHE A 159 -22.65 15.82 -2.76
N ASN A 160 -23.64 16.65 -3.09
CA ASN A 160 -23.47 18.09 -3.23
C ASN A 160 -23.70 18.88 -1.94
N SER A 161 -23.96 18.20 -0.82
CA SER A 161 -24.15 18.86 0.48
C SER A 161 -22.87 19.61 0.92
N PRO A 162 -23.02 20.70 1.70
CA PRO A 162 -21.87 21.42 2.26
C PRO A 162 -20.94 20.51 3.05
N LYS A 163 -21.48 19.54 3.79
CA LYS A 163 -20.71 18.55 4.57
C LYS A 163 -19.76 17.75 3.69
N LEU A 164 -20.25 17.16 2.59
CA LEU A 164 -19.40 16.36 1.71
C LEU A 164 -18.46 17.20 0.85
N LYS A 165 -18.84 18.44 0.53
CA LYS A 165 -17.90 19.39 -0.09
C LYS A 165 -16.72 19.69 0.82
N GLN A 166 -16.95 19.89 2.12
CA GLN A 166 -15.88 20.08 3.10
C GLN A 166 -15.01 18.81 3.26
N ARG A 167 -15.63 17.64 3.24
CA ARG A 167 -14.87 16.36 3.27
C ARG A 167 -13.95 16.21 2.06
N ARG A 168 -14.44 16.50 0.86
CA ARG A 168 -13.62 16.47 -0.38
C ARG A 168 -12.53 17.53 -0.43
N ALA A 169 -12.69 18.61 0.34
CA ALA A 169 -11.61 19.60 0.49
C ALA A 169 -10.49 19.14 1.45
N GLY A 170 -10.60 17.93 2.03
CA GLY A 170 -9.58 17.36 2.90
C GLY A 170 -9.63 17.83 4.34
N LEU A 171 -10.70 18.49 4.75
CA LEU A 171 -10.77 19.12 6.09
C LEU A 171 -11.38 18.22 7.17
N LYS A 172 -12.07 17.14 6.80
CA LYS A 172 -12.84 16.32 7.77
C LYS A 172 -12.78 14.81 7.55
N GLY A 173 -11.99 14.33 6.62
CA GLY A 173 -11.93 12.90 6.30
C GLY A 173 -10.94 12.13 7.15
N ASP A 174 -9.71 12.56 7.15
CA ASP A 174 -8.62 11.91 7.87
C ASP A 174 -7.72 12.95 8.56
N VAL A 175 -7.17 12.60 9.73
CA VAL A 175 -6.31 13.51 10.53
C VAL A 175 -5.06 13.91 9.74
N ASN A 176 -4.43 12.94 9.11
CA ASN A 176 -3.16 13.17 8.39
C ASN A 176 -3.39 14.01 7.13
N GLU A 177 -4.52 13.81 6.47
CA GLU A 177 -4.94 14.59 5.31
C GLU A 177 -5.22 16.04 5.70
N SER A 178 -5.95 16.28 6.80
CA SER A 178 -6.24 17.61 7.31
C SER A 178 -4.95 18.35 7.68
N GLU A 179 -3.98 17.68 8.28
CA GLU A 179 -2.69 18.27 8.62
C GLU A 179 -1.81 18.53 7.40
N LEU A 180 -1.86 17.67 6.36
CA LEU A 180 -1.18 17.95 5.08
C LEU A 180 -1.78 19.18 4.38
N ALA A 181 -3.10 19.34 4.43
CA ALA A 181 -3.78 20.53 3.91
C ALA A 181 -3.34 21.80 4.64
N ASN A 182 -3.27 21.74 5.98
CA ASN A 182 -2.78 22.85 6.79
C ASN A 182 -1.29 23.13 6.54
N ALA A 183 -0.45 22.08 6.45
CA ALA A 183 0.97 22.23 6.14
C ALA A 183 1.20 22.85 4.76
N ALA A 184 0.39 22.50 3.76
CA ALA A 184 0.47 23.11 2.43
C ALA A 184 0.12 24.62 2.46
N ALA A 185 -0.85 25.01 3.31
CA ALA A 185 -1.29 26.41 3.45
C ALA A 185 -0.31 27.26 4.28
N THR A 186 0.37 26.67 5.27
CA THR A 186 1.18 27.41 6.27
C THR A 186 2.69 27.28 6.06
N ALA A 187 3.17 26.45 5.11
CA ALA A 187 4.59 26.24 4.90
C ALA A 187 5.31 27.50 4.43
N THR A 188 6.40 27.84 5.10
CA THR A 188 7.27 28.97 4.77
C THR A 188 8.25 28.66 3.65
N ASN A 189 8.58 27.39 3.44
CA ASN A 189 9.47 26.92 2.38
C ASN A 189 8.67 26.47 1.15
N LYS A 190 8.94 27.07 -0.02
CA LYS A 190 8.26 26.78 -1.28
C LYS A 190 8.31 25.31 -1.71
N ALA A 191 9.45 24.65 -1.52
CA ALA A 191 9.59 23.22 -1.86
C ALA A 191 8.76 22.32 -0.92
N GLU A 192 8.69 22.68 0.35
CA GLU A 192 7.90 21.99 1.37
C GLU A 192 6.39 22.20 1.13
N ALA A 193 5.99 23.41 0.79
CA ALA A 193 4.63 23.72 0.40
C ALA A 193 4.20 22.95 -0.84
N ALA A 194 5.06 22.91 -1.87
CA ALA A 194 4.81 22.19 -3.11
C ALA A 194 4.66 20.67 -2.86
N LEU A 195 5.53 20.07 -2.06
CA LEU A 195 5.41 18.65 -1.72
C LEU A 195 4.13 18.35 -0.93
N SER A 196 3.82 19.15 0.09
CA SER A 196 2.60 18.97 0.88
C SER A 196 1.33 19.14 0.02
N TYR A 197 1.33 20.10 -0.90
CA TYR A 197 0.25 20.29 -1.86
C TYR A 197 0.10 19.12 -2.83
N LEU A 198 1.22 18.60 -3.38
CA LEU A 198 1.23 17.43 -4.23
C LEU A 198 0.65 16.21 -3.50
N LEU A 199 1.10 15.96 -2.26
CA LEU A 199 0.61 14.86 -1.45
C LEU A 199 -0.88 14.99 -1.12
N LYS A 200 -1.36 16.22 -0.85
CA LYS A 200 -2.79 16.51 -0.67
C LYS A 200 -3.61 16.15 -1.91
N ILE A 201 -3.16 16.55 -3.09
CA ILE A 201 -3.85 16.20 -4.35
C ILE A 201 -3.92 14.68 -4.53
N GLY A 202 -2.89 13.96 -4.08
CA GLY A 202 -2.85 12.50 -4.12
C GLY A 202 -3.99 11.80 -3.38
N PHE A 203 -4.66 12.45 -2.43
CA PHE A 203 -5.85 11.92 -1.75
C PHE A 203 -7.15 12.05 -2.57
N THR A 204 -7.15 12.77 -3.67
CA THR A 204 -8.38 13.04 -4.46
C THR A 204 -9.20 11.78 -4.79
N PRO A 205 -8.61 10.65 -5.25
CA PRO A 205 -9.38 9.44 -5.50
C PRO A 205 -10.08 8.92 -4.25
N THR A 206 -9.41 8.93 -3.11
CA THR A 206 -9.97 8.47 -1.83
C THR A 206 -11.07 9.42 -1.34
N GLN A 207 -10.91 10.73 -1.47
CA GLN A 207 -11.90 11.74 -1.10
C GLN A 207 -13.19 11.59 -1.91
N LEU A 208 -13.06 11.37 -3.22
CA LEU A 208 -14.22 11.17 -4.10
C LEU A 208 -14.92 9.86 -3.76
N ALA A 209 -14.17 8.78 -3.55
CA ALA A 209 -14.71 7.47 -3.20
C ALA A 209 -15.41 7.48 -1.83
N ASP A 210 -14.82 8.12 -0.82
CA ASP A 210 -15.42 8.32 0.50
C ASP A 210 -16.73 9.09 0.39
N SER A 211 -16.74 10.22 -0.33
CA SER A 211 -17.95 11.01 -0.54
C SER A 211 -19.02 10.26 -1.33
N PHE A 212 -18.61 9.43 -2.29
CA PHE A 212 -19.51 8.57 -3.04
C PHE A 212 -20.11 7.48 -2.15
N ALA A 213 -19.30 6.83 -1.32
CA ALA A 213 -19.76 5.82 -0.37
C ALA A 213 -20.78 6.40 0.64
N ILE A 214 -20.47 7.60 1.18
CA ILE A 214 -21.40 8.29 2.09
C ILE A 214 -22.69 8.67 1.38
N ALA A 215 -22.61 9.15 0.15
CA ALA A 215 -23.81 9.55 -0.59
C ALA A 215 -24.68 8.36 -0.96
N THR A 216 -24.10 7.27 -1.45
CA THR A 216 -24.84 6.07 -1.88
C THR A 216 -25.42 5.29 -0.69
N GLY A 217 -24.63 5.04 0.36
CA GLY A 217 -25.12 4.40 1.57
C GLY A 217 -26.11 5.28 2.36
N GLY A 218 -25.74 6.57 2.49
CA GLY A 218 -26.54 7.56 3.21
C GLY A 218 -27.89 7.87 2.59
N ALA A 219 -28.04 7.73 1.26
CA ALA A 219 -29.31 7.97 0.58
C ALA A 219 -30.44 7.07 1.10
N THR A 220 -30.16 5.78 1.26
CA THR A 220 -31.14 4.83 1.82
C THR A 220 -31.49 5.17 3.27
N PHE A 221 -30.46 5.50 4.07
CA PHE A 221 -30.64 5.90 5.47
C PHE A 221 -31.48 7.19 5.58
N LEU A 222 -31.11 8.24 4.87
CA LEU A 222 -31.80 9.52 4.88
C LEU A 222 -33.28 9.34 4.51
N ARG A 223 -33.55 8.59 3.43
CA ARG A 223 -34.92 8.35 2.97
C ARG A 223 -35.75 7.60 4.01
N ASN A 224 -35.23 6.53 4.56
CA ASN A 224 -35.88 5.75 5.59
C ASN A 224 -36.13 6.56 6.87
N ARG A 225 -35.19 7.44 7.22
CA ARG A 225 -35.29 8.30 8.37
C ARG A 225 -36.37 9.38 8.19
N ILE A 226 -36.46 10.00 7.00
CA ILE A 226 -37.55 10.91 6.64
C ILE A 226 -38.90 10.19 6.77
N ASN A 227 -39.00 8.98 6.22
CA ASN A 227 -40.25 8.19 6.30
C ASN A 227 -40.61 7.87 7.74
N THR A 228 -39.65 7.52 8.60
CA THR A 228 -39.87 7.27 10.01
C THR A 228 -40.46 8.49 10.73
N TYR A 229 -39.96 9.70 10.45
CA TYR A 229 -40.49 10.92 11.04
C TYR A 229 -41.84 11.32 10.48
N LYS A 230 -42.08 11.14 9.18
CA LYS A 230 -43.40 11.34 8.56
C LYS A 230 -44.44 10.40 9.17
N ASN A 231 -44.10 9.15 9.42
CA ASN A 231 -44.98 8.18 10.10
C ASN A 231 -45.27 8.53 11.58
N LYS A 232 -44.49 9.41 12.18
CA LYS A 232 -44.74 10.02 13.50
C LYS A 232 -45.52 11.34 13.42
N ASN A 233 -46.17 11.61 12.28
CA ASN A 233 -46.95 12.82 12.00
C ASN A 233 -46.15 14.12 12.04
N MET A 234 -44.82 14.06 11.81
CA MET A 234 -44.01 15.25 11.67
C MET A 234 -44.19 15.88 10.27
N LEU A 235 -44.24 17.20 10.21
CA LEU A 235 -44.30 17.90 8.94
C LEU A 235 -43.09 17.55 8.05
N GLU A 236 -43.29 17.47 6.73
CA GLU A 236 -42.23 17.00 5.79
C GLU A 236 -40.92 17.79 5.91
N VAL A 237 -41.02 19.11 6.01
CA VAL A 237 -39.83 20.00 6.17
C VAL A 237 -39.09 19.71 7.48
N GLU A 238 -39.79 19.50 8.56
CA GLU A 238 -39.22 19.18 9.87
C GLU A 238 -38.65 17.76 9.89
N ALA A 239 -39.37 16.79 9.31
CA ALA A 239 -38.92 15.42 9.14
C ALA A 239 -37.59 15.37 8.33
N GLU A 240 -37.51 16.10 7.25
CA GLU A 240 -36.29 16.23 6.46
C GLU A 240 -35.15 16.86 7.26
N LYS A 241 -35.40 17.98 7.93
CA LYS A 241 -34.40 18.66 8.76
C LYS A 241 -33.83 17.75 9.86
N GLN A 242 -34.71 17.00 10.53
CA GLN A 242 -34.32 16.07 11.59
C GLN A 242 -33.55 14.88 11.01
N ALA A 243 -34.02 14.31 9.89
CA ALA A 243 -33.33 13.22 9.20
C ALA A 243 -31.93 13.64 8.73
N TRP A 244 -31.71 14.89 8.30
CA TRP A 244 -30.38 15.42 7.97
C TRP A 244 -29.46 15.53 9.18
N LYS A 245 -29.98 15.85 10.36
CA LYS A 245 -29.17 15.83 11.60
C LYS A 245 -28.74 14.41 11.92
N ASP A 246 -29.67 13.45 11.87
CA ASP A 246 -29.39 12.05 12.12
C ASP A 246 -28.42 11.45 11.09
N PHE A 247 -28.60 11.80 9.81
CA PHE A 247 -27.65 11.44 8.75
C PHE A 247 -26.24 12.01 9.02
N SER A 248 -26.16 13.25 9.47
CA SER A 248 -24.88 13.86 9.81
C SER A 248 -24.19 13.16 10.96
N ALA A 249 -24.94 12.78 12.01
CA ALA A 249 -24.41 12.04 13.14
C ALA A 249 -23.94 10.64 12.73
N ILE A 250 -24.78 9.87 12.02
CA ILE A 250 -24.43 8.50 11.61
C ILE A 250 -23.25 8.49 10.64
N SER A 251 -23.11 9.50 9.76
CA SER A 251 -22.00 9.59 8.83
C SER A 251 -20.66 9.82 9.53
N GLU A 252 -20.62 10.55 10.64
CA GLU A 252 -19.42 10.69 11.46
C GLU A 252 -19.17 9.43 12.32
N GLU A 253 -20.24 8.72 12.72
CA GLU A 253 -20.12 7.49 13.50
C GLU A 253 -19.61 6.31 12.66
N THR A 254 -20.06 6.19 11.42
CA THR A 254 -19.81 5.02 10.57
C THR A 254 -18.64 5.16 9.59
N GLN A 255 -18.23 6.39 9.31
CA GLN A 255 -17.12 6.68 8.40
C GLN A 255 -15.92 7.24 9.16
N GLN A 256 -14.77 7.23 8.53
CA GLN A 256 -13.58 7.89 9.10
C GLN A 256 -13.88 9.36 9.33
N SER A 257 -13.51 9.88 10.50
CA SER A 257 -13.68 11.28 10.82
C SER A 257 -12.37 11.86 11.35
N ALA A 258 -12.03 13.05 10.88
CA ALA A 258 -10.96 13.88 11.42
C ALA A 258 -11.47 14.79 12.55
N ASP A 259 -12.72 14.67 12.96
CA ASP A 259 -13.25 15.46 14.06
C ASP A 259 -12.44 15.16 15.33
N PRO A 260 -11.83 16.18 15.96
CA PRO A 260 -11.01 16.01 17.15
C PRO A 260 -11.74 15.33 18.31
N SER A 261 -13.06 15.47 18.39
CA SER A 261 -13.88 14.79 19.40
C SER A 261 -13.95 13.29 19.21
N LEU A 262 -13.70 12.80 18.00
CA LEU A 262 -13.75 11.38 17.62
C LEU A 262 -12.37 10.73 17.55
N ILE A 263 -11.29 11.46 17.79
CA ILE A 263 -9.91 10.97 17.77
C ILE A 263 -9.45 10.72 19.21
N SER A 264 -8.88 9.56 19.48
CA SER A 264 -8.32 9.27 20.81
C SER A 264 -7.00 10.02 21.03
N GLN A 265 -6.66 10.26 22.29
CA GLN A 265 -5.36 10.85 22.69
C GLN A 265 -4.19 10.02 22.15
N GLN A 266 -4.31 8.68 22.17
CA GLN A 266 -3.29 7.81 21.58
C GLN A 266 -3.09 8.09 20.08
N GLN A 267 -4.17 8.27 19.31
CA GLN A 267 -4.08 8.59 17.89
C GLN A 267 -3.48 10.00 17.64
N ALA A 268 -3.74 10.94 18.52
CA ALA A 268 -3.20 12.29 18.41
C ALA A 268 -1.72 12.38 18.79
N SER A 269 -1.20 11.45 19.61
CA SER A 269 0.19 11.44 20.05
C SER A 269 1.17 11.11 18.90
N PRO A 270 2.43 11.60 18.96
CA PRO A 270 3.43 11.31 17.92
C PRO A 270 3.67 9.80 17.70
N LEU A 271 3.78 9.04 18.80
CA LEU A 271 3.93 7.58 18.73
C LEU A 271 2.67 6.90 18.18
N GLY A 272 1.50 7.38 18.61
CA GLY A 272 0.22 6.88 18.12
C GLY A 272 0.05 7.10 16.62
N ARG A 273 0.41 8.26 16.10
CA ARG A 273 0.39 8.53 14.64
C ARG A 273 1.28 7.57 13.86
N LEU A 274 2.41 7.19 14.43
CA LEU A 274 3.33 6.25 13.80
C LEU A 274 2.80 4.82 13.76
N ILE A 275 2.20 4.35 14.87
CA ILE A 275 1.72 2.97 15.03
C ILE A 275 0.27 2.81 14.56
N LEU A 276 -0.58 3.78 14.87
CA LEU A 276 -2.03 3.73 14.60
C LEU A 276 -2.42 4.38 13.28
N ALA A 277 -1.46 4.68 12.39
CA ALA A 277 -1.76 5.11 11.03
C ALA A 277 -2.70 4.09 10.36
N PHE A 278 -3.78 4.58 9.74
CA PHE A 278 -4.85 3.78 9.12
C PHE A 278 -5.70 2.94 10.10
N GLN A 279 -5.59 3.15 11.43
CA GLN A 279 -6.38 2.43 12.42
C GLN A 279 -7.63 3.21 12.89
N ASN A 280 -7.97 4.33 12.26
CA ASN A 280 -9.12 5.15 12.65
C ASN A 280 -10.42 4.34 12.69
N THR A 281 -10.71 3.59 11.64
CA THR A 281 -11.94 2.78 11.54
C THR A 281 -12.01 1.67 12.59
N PRO A 282 -11.00 0.79 12.76
CA PRO A 282 -11.00 -0.21 13.82
C PRO A 282 -11.16 0.38 15.23
N MET A 283 -10.46 1.49 15.52
CA MET A 283 -10.56 2.14 16.82
C MET A 283 -11.94 2.78 17.05
N GLN A 284 -12.55 3.33 16.02
CA GLN A 284 -13.91 3.89 16.07
C GLN A 284 -14.93 2.79 16.37
N TYR A 285 -14.86 1.65 15.68
CA TYR A 285 -15.75 0.52 15.90
C TYR A 285 -15.58 -0.07 17.31
N THR A 286 -14.35 -0.20 17.79
CA THR A 286 -14.09 -0.65 19.17
C THR A 286 -14.70 0.32 20.20
N ARG A 287 -14.64 1.63 19.98
CA ARG A 287 -15.31 2.63 20.84
C ARG A 287 -16.82 2.48 20.82
N LEU A 288 -17.41 2.25 19.64
CA LEU A 288 -18.86 2.04 19.51
C LEU A 288 -19.32 0.76 20.21
N MET A 289 -18.58 -0.33 20.07
CA MET A 289 -18.83 -1.59 20.78
C MET A 289 -18.70 -1.41 22.29
N LYS A 290 -17.63 -0.73 22.75
CA LYS A 290 -17.40 -0.46 24.17
C LYS A 290 -18.52 0.40 24.76
N LYS A 291 -18.92 1.46 24.07
CA LYS A 291 -20.03 2.31 24.47
C LYS A 291 -21.33 1.52 24.55
N ALA A 292 -21.66 0.75 23.53
CA ALA A 292 -22.85 -0.09 23.52
C ALA A 292 -22.83 -1.12 24.67
N GLY A 293 -21.68 -1.72 24.96
CA GLY A 293 -21.51 -2.62 26.10
C GLY A 293 -21.72 -1.93 27.46
N GLN A 294 -21.15 -0.73 27.63
CA GLN A 294 -21.34 0.07 28.84
C GLN A 294 -22.81 0.50 29.03
N ASP A 295 -23.46 0.93 27.95
CA ASP A 295 -24.87 1.33 27.99
C ASP A 295 -25.77 0.13 28.31
N LEU A 296 -25.46 -1.07 27.77
CA LEU A 296 -26.14 -2.31 28.07
C LEU A 296 -26.00 -2.72 29.55
N ILE A 297 -24.78 -2.68 30.08
CA ILE A 297 -24.50 -3.01 31.50
C ILE A 297 -25.19 -2.03 32.44
N ASN A 298 -25.24 -0.75 32.08
CA ASN A 298 -25.85 0.29 32.91
C ASN A 298 -27.35 0.45 32.66
N GLY A 299 -27.98 -0.43 31.87
CA GLY A 299 -29.40 -0.37 31.56
C GLY A 299 -29.87 0.89 30.84
N ARG A 300 -28.99 1.51 30.04
CA ARG A 300 -29.28 2.74 29.30
C ARG A 300 -29.78 2.41 27.89
N GLY A 301 -30.93 2.92 27.53
CA GLY A 301 -31.51 2.72 26.19
C GLY A 301 -32.01 1.29 25.93
N ASP A 302 -32.12 0.93 24.65
CA ASP A 302 -32.67 -0.37 24.24
C ASP A 302 -31.57 -1.45 24.12
N ALA A 303 -31.72 -2.52 24.93
CA ALA A 303 -30.76 -3.62 24.97
C ALA A 303 -30.55 -4.30 23.59
N LYS A 304 -31.62 -4.45 22.79
CA LYS A 304 -31.53 -5.05 21.44
C LYS A 304 -30.65 -4.21 20.52
N THR A 305 -30.79 -2.89 20.58
CA THR A 305 -29.99 -1.96 19.80
C THR A 305 -28.50 -2.06 20.19
N HIS A 306 -28.19 -2.14 21.48
CA HIS A 306 -26.81 -2.26 21.95
C HIS A 306 -26.19 -3.61 21.56
N ILE A 307 -26.91 -4.72 21.76
CA ILE A 307 -26.44 -6.05 21.33
C ILE A 307 -26.21 -6.07 19.80
N SER A 308 -27.16 -5.51 19.04
CA SER A 308 -27.05 -5.42 17.58
C SER A 308 -25.81 -4.62 17.14
N LYS A 309 -25.50 -3.49 17.79
CA LYS A 309 -24.29 -2.70 17.52
C LYS A 309 -23.02 -3.50 17.81
N ILE A 310 -22.95 -4.21 18.92
CA ILE A 310 -21.79 -5.04 19.29
C ILE A 310 -21.56 -6.14 18.25
N ILE A 311 -22.61 -6.87 17.86
CA ILE A 311 -22.52 -7.93 16.86
C ILE A 311 -22.16 -7.35 15.48
N TYR A 312 -22.78 -6.24 15.08
CA TYR A 312 -22.55 -5.61 13.79
C TYR A 312 -21.10 -5.16 13.64
N TYR A 313 -20.60 -4.32 14.54
CA TYR A 313 -19.23 -3.79 14.43
C TYR A 313 -18.15 -4.81 14.80
N GLY A 314 -18.47 -5.81 15.63
CA GLY A 314 -17.53 -6.85 16.03
C GLY A 314 -17.35 -7.96 15.00
N ALA A 315 -18.42 -8.34 14.29
CA ALA A 315 -18.39 -9.49 13.40
C ALA A 315 -19.01 -9.22 12.02
N VAL A 316 -20.27 -8.79 11.96
CA VAL A 316 -21.05 -8.78 10.71
C VAL A 316 -20.45 -7.84 9.68
N GLN A 317 -20.07 -6.63 10.08
CA GLN A 317 -19.50 -5.62 9.20
C GLN A 317 -18.16 -6.09 8.60
N ASN A 318 -17.27 -6.68 9.41
CA ASN A 318 -16.03 -7.24 8.93
C ASN A 318 -16.24 -8.38 7.93
N PHE A 319 -17.23 -9.23 8.19
CA PHE A 319 -17.59 -10.33 7.30
C PHE A 319 -18.16 -9.81 5.96
N ILE A 320 -19.10 -8.86 6.00
CA ILE A 320 -19.66 -8.24 4.78
C ILE A 320 -18.56 -7.56 3.98
N PHE A 321 -17.67 -6.81 4.64
CA PHE A 321 -16.57 -6.11 3.96
C PHE A 321 -15.60 -7.09 3.30
N ALA A 322 -15.24 -8.16 4.00
CA ALA A 322 -14.39 -9.21 3.44
C ALA A 322 -15.07 -9.95 2.27
N ALA A 323 -16.36 -10.24 2.38
CA ALA A 323 -17.13 -10.88 1.31
C ALA A 323 -17.22 -9.98 0.06
N LEU A 324 -17.54 -8.70 0.23
CA LEU A 324 -17.60 -7.73 -0.88
C LEU A 324 -16.23 -7.52 -1.51
N GLN A 325 -15.17 -7.43 -0.71
CA GLN A 325 -13.80 -7.31 -1.21
C GLN A 325 -13.40 -8.55 -2.03
N ASN A 326 -13.71 -9.75 -1.53
CA ASN A 326 -13.44 -10.99 -2.27
C ASN A 326 -14.27 -11.08 -3.56
N ALA A 327 -15.53 -10.67 -3.54
CA ALA A 327 -16.38 -10.62 -4.73
C ALA A 327 -15.84 -9.64 -5.77
N LEU A 328 -15.37 -8.45 -5.32
CA LEU A 328 -14.75 -7.46 -6.21
C LEU A 328 -13.48 -8.02 -6.85
N PHE A 329 -12.63 -8.70 -6.08
CA PHE A 329 -11.41 -9.30 -6.62
C PHE A 329 -11.70 -10.50 -7.54
N ALA A 330 -12.71 -11.32 -7.24
CA ALA A 330 -13.11 -12.43 -8.10
C ALA A 330 -13.73 -11.96 -9.43
N ALA A 331 -14.31 -10.76 -9.47
CA ALA A 331 -14.85 -10.17 -10.71
C ALA A 331 -13.75 -9.70 -11.66
N ILE A 332 -12.49 -9.64 -11.22
CA ILE A 332 -11.34 -9.23 -12.05
C ILE A 332 -10.59 -10.49 -12.48
N PRO A 333 -10.60 -10.85 -13.79
CA PRO A 333 -9.87 -12.01 -14.31
C PRO A 333 -8.38 -11.90 -14.01
N GLY A 334 -7.76 -13.03 -13.67
CA GLY A 334 -6.36 -13.12 -13.24
C GLY A 334 -6.16 -13.03 -11.71
N PHE A 335 -7.19 -12.66 -10.94
CA PHE A 335 -7.15 -12.67 -9.47
C PHE A 335 -7.73 -13.93 -8.81
N GLY A 336 -8.56 -14.66 -9.52
CA GLY A 336 -9.02 -15.95 -9.05
C GLY A 336 -8.46 -17.00 -10.01
N GLY A 337 -7.22 -17.44 -9.85
CA GLY A 337 -6.64 -18.48 -10.69
C GLY A 337 -7.58 -19.69 -10.84
N GLU A 338 -8.52 -19.58 -11.73
CA GLU A 338 -9.32 -20.66 -12.25
C GLU A 338 -8.66 -21.10 -13.57
N ASP A 339 -7.55 -21.83 -13.42
CA ASP A 339 -7.27 -22.89 -14.36
C ASP A 339 -8.34 -23.94 -14.12
N GLU A 340 -9.24 -24.14 -15.07
CA GLU A 340 -10.44 -24.99 -14.99
C GLU A 340 -10.15 -26.49 -14.72
N GLU A 341 -8.89 -26.88 -14.56
CA GLU A 341 -8.44 -28.26 -14.30
C GLU A 341 -7.80 -28.46 -12.91
N GLU A 342 -7.98 -27.57 -11.94
CA GLU A 342 -7.39 -27.77 -10.63
C GLU A 342 -8.18 -28.74 -9.76
N ASP A 343 -7.47 -29.81 -9.36
CA ASP A 343 -7.75 -30.86 -8.38
C ASP A 343 -8.61 -30.35 -7.20
N GLU A 344 -9.67 -31.09 -6.87
CA GLU A 344 -10.65 -30.79 -5.82
C GLU A 344 -9.98 -30.49 -4.46
N THR A 345 -8.83 -31.15 -4.19
CA THR A 345 -7.97 -30.94 -3.01
C THR A 345 -7.32 -29.55 -2.97
N LYS A 346 -7.00 -28.95 -4.11
CA LYS A 346 -6.49 -27.57 -4.16
C LYS A 346 -7.58 -26.55 -3.93
N ARG A 347 -8.79 -26.81 -4.44
CA ARG A 347 -9.98 -25.94 -4.19
C ARG A 347 -10.37 -25.93 -2.71
N GLU A 348 -10.33 -27.07 -2.01
CA GLU A 348 -10.61 -27.13 -0.58
C GLU A 348 -9.55 -26.38 0.23
N LYS A 349 -8.25 -26.57 -0.05
CA LYS A 349 -7.16 -25.81 0.58
C LYS A 349 -7.26 -24.30 0.32
N LEU A 350 -7.69 -23.89 -0.87
CA LEU A 350 -7.93 -22.47 -1.19
C LEU A 350 -9.12 -21.90 -0.42
N LYS A 351 -10.21 -22.65 -0.25
CA LYS A 351 -11.37 -22.26 0.58
C LYS A 351 -10.99 -22.17 2.05
N GLU A 352 -10.27 -23.14 2.58
CA GLU A 352 -9.77 -23.15 3.95
C GLU A 352 -8.83 -21.94 4.20
N ASN A 353 -7.89 -21.67 3.31
CA ASN A 353 -7.01 -20.50 3.38
C ASN A 353 -7.79 -19.17 3.31
N LYS A 354 -8.88 -19.09 2.52
CA LYS A 354 -9.72 -17.88 2.45
C LYS A 354 -10.48 -17.65 3.77
N SER A 355 -11.06 -18.69 4.37
CA SER A 355 -11.77 -18.58 5.64
C SER A 355 -10.83 -18.22 6.80
N LEU A 356 -9.66 -18.81 6.87
CA LEU A 356 -8.62 -18.47 7.84
C LEU A 356 -8.14 -17.01 7.70
N ARG A 357 -8.00 -16.51 6.48
CA ARG A 357 -7.66 -15.10 6.22
C ARG A 357 -8.76 -14.15 6.71
N ILE A 358 -10.03 -14.47 6.46
CA ILE A 358 -11.16 -13.67 6.94
C ILE A 358 -11.13 -13.62 8.47
N LEU A 359 -11.01 -14.76 9.14
CA LEU A 359 -10.94 -14.85 10.60
C LEU A 359 -9.73 -14.09 11.16
N ASN A 360 -8.58 -14.21 10.51
CA ASN A 360 -7.38 -13.47 10.88
C ASN A 360 -7.59 -11.95 10.77
N ASN A 361 -8.21 -11.48 9.68
CA ASN A 361 -8.51 -10.07 9.47
C ASN A 361 -9.52 -9.54 10.49
N MET A 362 -10.53 -10.32 10.84
CA MET A 362 -11.49 -9.97 11.91
C MET A 362 -10.80 -9.82 13.26
N THR A 363 -9.93 -10.79 13.61
CA THR A 363 -9.12 -10.75 14.84
C THR A 363 -8.21 -9.52 14.84
N ASP A 364 -7.57 -9.21 13.71
CA ASP A 364 -6.73 -8.02 13.57
C ASP A 364 -7.52 -6.72 13.76
N THR A 365 -8.72 -6.65 13.21
CA THR A 365 -9.58 -5.47 13.36
C THR A 365 -9.91 -5.20 14.83
N VAL A 366 -10.28 -6.24 15.56
CA VAL A 366 -10.59 -6.14 17.01
C VAL A 366 -9.35 -5.78 17.82
N LEU A 367 -8.22 -6.46 17.57
CA LEU A 367 -6.97 -6.19 18.27
C LEU A 367 -6.51 -4.75 18.01
N ARG A 368 -6.38 -4.35 16.76
CA ARG A 368 -5.91 -3.01 16.36
C ARG A 368 -6.86 -1.91 16.84
N GLY A 369 -8.15 -2.20 16.95
CA GLY A 369 -9.14 -1.31 17.55
C GLY A 369 -8.86 -0.98 19.02
N SER A 370 -8.13 -1.82 19.74
CA SER A 370 -7.75 -1.62 21.13
C SER A 370 -6.56 -0.65 21.33
N GLY A 371 -6.10 0.02 20.26
CA GLY A 371 -5.04 1.02 20.31
C GLY A 371 -3.63 0.42 20.16
N ILE A 372 -2.63 1.09 20.74
CA ILE A 372 -1.21 0.74 20.55
C ILE A 372 -0.91 -0.69 20.98
N TYR A 373 -1.37 -1.12 22.15
CA TYR A 373 -1.13 -2.49 22.63
C TYR A 373 -1.78 -3.55 21.74
N GLY A 374 -2.98 -3.28 21.25
CA GLY A 374 -3.65 -4.16 20.31
C GLY A 374 -2.96 -4.22 18.95
N ALA A 375 -2.41 -3.11 18.47
CA ALA A 375 -1.60 -3.07 17.25
C ALA A 375 -0.32 -3.92 17.40
N ILE A 376 0.35 -3.85 18.55
CA ILE A 376 1.51 -4.68 18.88
C ILE A 376 1.12 -6.16 18.88
N ALA A 377 0.04 -6.54 19.58
CA ALA A 377 -0.44 -7.92 19.64
C ALA A 377 -0.79 -8.47 18.26
N ALA A 378 -1.50 -7.70 17.43
CA ALA A 378 -1.82 -8.07 16.06
C ALA A 378 -0.55 -8.30 15.22
N THR A 379 0.44 -7.43 15.36
CA THR A 379 1.70 -7.55 14.61
C THR A 379 2.50 -8.77 15.06
N ILE A 380 2.61 -9.04 16.36
CA ILE A 380 3.28 -10.25 16.87
C ILE A 380 2.59 -11.50 16.33
N LYS A 381 1.25 -11.56 16.40
CA LYS A 381 0.47 -12.68 15.87
C LYS A 381 0.76 -12.89 14.36
N ASN A 382 0.69 -11.84 13.56
CA ASN A 382 0.89 -11.94 12.11
C ASN A 382 2.34 -12.29 11.75
N THR A 383 3.31 -11.77 12.48
CA THR A 383 4.73 -12.15 12.32
C THR A 383 4.95 -13.63 12.63
N ALA A 384 4.33 -14.15 13.70
CA ALA A 384 4.40 -15.56 14.04
C ALA A 384 3.74 -16.44 12.95
N LEU A 385 2.56 -16.07 12.47
CA LEU A 385 1.90 -16.78 11.37
C LEU A 385 2.78 -16.78 10.11
N LYS A 386 3.40 -15.65 9.80
CA LYS A 386 4.31 -15.54 8.65
C LYS A 386 5.57 -16.38 8.81
N TYR A 387 6.10 -16.48 10.02
CA TYR A 387 7.20 -17.36 10.35
C TYR A 387 6.83 -18.83 10.10
N PHE A 388 5.68 -19.31 10.62
CA PHE A 388 5.21 -20.67 10.41
C PHE A 388 4.90 -20.97 8.94
N GLU A 389 4.34 -20.02 8.19
CA GLU A 389 4.16 -20.16 6.73
C GLU A 389 5.49 -20.31 6.01
N ASN A 390 6.51 -19.55 6.43
CA ASN A 390 7.84 -19.58 5.81
C ASN A 390 8.59 -20.89 6.14
N GLU A 391 8.43 -21.43 7.36
CA GLU A 391 9.04 -22.72 7.76
C GLU A 391 8.48 -23.91 6.97
N LYS A 392 7.21 -23.84 6.51
CA LYS A 392 6.58 -24.88 5.69
C LYS A 392 7.04 -24.86 4.23
N LYS A 393 7.81 -23.87 3.79
CA LYS A 393 8.32 -23.76 2.42
C LYS A 393 9.60 -24.55 2.26
N ASP A 394 9.88 -24.94 1.00
CA ASP A 394 11.17 -25.53 0.65
C ASP A 394 12.33 -24.59 1.03
N PRO A 395 13.50 -25.13 1.43
CA PRO A 395 14.63 -24.33 1.88
C PRO A 395 15.04 -23.22 0.90
N PHE A 396 14.95 -23.48 -0.41
CA PHE A 396 15.26 -22.50 -1.45
C PHE A 396 14.18 -21.43 -1.68
N ALA A 397 12.95 -21.65 -1.16
CA ALA A 397 11.81 -20.73 -1.27
C ALA A 397 11.59 -19.91 0.01
N LYS A 398 12.40 -20.09 1.06
CA LYS A 398 12.31 -19.35 2.31
C LYS A 398 12.69 -17.89 2.10
N ASP A 399 11.81 -16.97 2.51
CA ASP A 399 12.02 -15.51 2.46
C ASP A 399 11.97 -14.91 3.86
N ASN A 400 13.11 -14.87 4.52
CA ASN A 400 13.24 -14.29 5.87
C ASN A 400 13.00 -12.77 5.87
N ALA A 401 13.24 -12.08 4.74
CA ALA A 401 12.93 -10.66 4.61
C ALA A 401 11.43 -10.39 4.74
N SER A 402 10.58 -11.31 4.29
CA SER A 402 9.12 -11.19 4.42
C SER A 402 8.65 -11.22 5.87
N ILE A 403 9.32 -11.98 6.74
CA ILE A 403 9.02 -12.04 8.19
C ILE A 403 9.39 -10.71 8.85
N LEU A 404 10.57 -10.18 8.53
CA LEU A 404 11.01 -8.88 9.04
C LEU A 404 10.06 -7.77 8.58
N LEU A 405 9.67 -7.78 7.31
CA LEU A 405 8.72 -6.80 6.75
C LEU A 405 7.34 -6.90 7.41
N GLU A 406 6.93 -8.08 7.87
CA GLU A 406 5.68 -8.23 8.64
C GLU A 406 5.82 -7.62 10.04
N ALA A 407 6.93 -7.85 10.73
CA ALA A 407 7.19 -7.23 12.03
C ALA A 407 7.19 -5.69 11.96
N VAL A 408 7.72 -5.12 10.89
CA VAL A 408 7.75 -3.65 10.68
C VAL A 408 6.39 -3.07 10.33
N ASN A 409 5.38 -3.89 10.03
CA ASN A 409 3.99 -3.47 9.83
C ASN A 409 3.33 -2.93 11.11
N LEU A 410 4.00 -3.05 12.26
CA LEU A 410 3.63 -2.31 13.47
C LEU A 410 3.52 -0.80 13.18
N SER A 411 4.39 -0.27 12.34
CA SER A 411 4.34 1.11 11.88
C SER A 411 4.16 1.16 10.37
N PRO A 412 2.94 1.41 9.86
CA PRO A 412 2.71 1.51 8.42
C PRO A 412 3.60 2.52 7.69
N PRO A 413 3.90 3.72 8.23
CA PRO A 413 4.87 4.63 7.64
C PRO A 413 6.26 4.03 7.49
N ILE A 414 6.82 3.42 8.54
CA ILE A 414 8.15 2.80 8.51
C ILE A 414 8.14 1.55 7.62
N GLY A 415 7.16 0.67 7.79
CA GLY A 415 7.02 -0.54 7.00
C GLY A 415 6.91 -0.26 5.49
N SER A 416 6.21 0.81 5.12
CA SER A 416 6.14 1.26 3.72
C SER A 416 7.53 1.65 3.19
N LYS A 417 8.31 2.40 3.97
CA LYS A 417 9.66 2.82 3.58
C LYS A 417 10.59 1.64 3.34
N LEU A 418 10.60 0.69 4.28
CA LEU A 418 11.43 -0.50 4.17
C LEU A 418 11.00 -1.39 3.00
N ARG A 419 9.70 -1.54 2.75
CA ARG A 419 9.20 -2.23 1.55
C ARG A 419 9.66 -1.54 0.26
N LYS A 420 9.63 -0.21 0.21
CA LYS A 420 10.10 0.54 -0.97
C LYS A 420 11.60 0.34 -1.21
N LEU A 421 12.43 0.39 -0.16
CA LEU A 421 13.87 0.07 -0.28
C LEU A 421 14.09 -1.37 -0.74
N ASN A 422 13.40 -2.33 -0.14
CA ASN A 422 13.48 -3.73 -0.56
C ASN A 422 13.05 -3.92 -2.02
N ASN A 423 11.97 -3.25 -2.46
CA ASN A 423 11.53 -3.28 -3.85
C ASN A 423 12.56 -2.64 -4.80
N ALA A 424 13.19 -1.53 -4.40
CA ALA A 424 14.26 -0.92 -5.17
C ALA A 424 15.44 -1.89 -5.37
N LEU A 425 15.86 -2.58 -4.30
CA LEU A 425 16.93 -3.58 -4.36
C LEU A 425 16.55 -4.78 -5.23
N LYS A 426 15.35 -5.34 -5.03
CA LYS A 426 14.83 -6.44 -5.85
C LYS A 426 14.72 -6.04 -7.32
N THR A 427 14.17 -4.86 -7.63
CA THR A 427 14.09 -4.37 -9.02
C THR A 427 15.47 -4.22 -9.63
N LYS A 428 16.44 -3.65 -8.89
CA LYS A 428 17.82 -3.52 -9.36
C LYS A 428 18.47 -4.87 -9.66
N GLU A 429 18.17 -5.90 -8.88
CA GLU A 429 18.71 -7.25 -9.07
C GLU A 429 18.01 -7.99 -10.22
N PHE A 430 16.67 -8.04 -10.22
CA PHE A 430 15.90 -8.77 -11.23
C PHE A 430 15.92 -8.12 -12.61
N GLU A 431 16.01 -6.79 -12.67
CA GLU A 431 16.03 -6.02 -13.91
C GLU A 431 17.44 -5.58 -14.31
N LYS A 432 18.50 -6.16 -13.70
CA LYS A 432 19.88 -5.77 -13.88
C LYS A 432 20.30 -5.68 -15.35
N ASP A 433 19.91 -6.66 -16.16
CA ASP A 433 20.27 -6.75 -17.57
C ASP A 433 19.55 -5.65 -18.38
N VAL A 434 18.29 -5.39 -18.09
CA VAL A 434 17.49 -4.32 -18.71
C VAL A 434 18.03 -2.95 -18.30
N ILE A 435 18.35 -2.75 -17.03
CA ILE A 435 18.97 -1.50 -16.52
C ILE A 435 20.32 -1.25 -17.18
N SER A 436 21.13 -2.29 -17.34
CA SER A 436 22.45 -2.18 -17.99
C SER A 436 22.34 -1.81 -19.46
N GLU A 437 21.34 -2.31 -20.17
CA GLU A 437 21.17 -2.04 -21.59
C GLU A 437 20.46 -0.72 -21.86
N ARG A 438 19.40 -0.41 -21.10
CA ARG A 438 18.53 0.74 -21.34
C ARG A 438 18.92 2.00 -20.54
N GLY A 439 19.66 1.87 -19.46
CA GLY A 439 20.04 3.01 -18.61
C GLY A 439 18.83 3.82 -18.16
N TRP A 440 18.72 5.07 -18.59
CA TRP A 440 17.66 6.03 -18.27
C TRP A 440 16.74 6.32 -19.47
N GLU A 441 16.52 5.39 -20.36
CA GLU A 441 15.59 5.58 -21.47
C GLU A 441 14.13 5.70 -20.97
N MET A 442 13.43 6.69 -21.49
CA MET A 442 12.00 6.92 -21.21
C MET A 442 11.08 6.39 -22.32
N THR A 443 11.62 6.34 -23.55
CA THR A 443 10.83 5.95 -24.72
C THR A 443 11.58 4.90 -25.53
N ARG A 444 10.86 3.99 -26.16
CA ARG A 444 11.41 3.03 -27.12
C ARG A 444 10.39 2.79 -28.22
N ASN A 445 10.87 2.65 -29.46
CA ASN A 445 10.02 2.44 -30.63
C ASN A 445 8.89 3.50 -30.76
N GLY A 446 9.15 4.75 -30.37
CA GLY A 446 8.18 5.84 -30.43
C GLY A 446 7.08 5.81 -29.37
N LYS A 447 7.14 4.86 -28.42
CA LYS A 447 6.19 4.75 -27.30
C LYS A 447 6.89 5.05 -25.97
N VAL A 448 6.13 5.53 -25.01
CA VAL A 448 6.60 5.67 -23.62
C VAL A 448 6.75 4.26 -23.04
N ASN A 449 7.97 3.91 -22.68
CA ASN A 449 8.33 2.61 -22.08
C ASN A 449 9.51 2.88 -21.13
N LEU A 450 9.20 3.10 -19.87
CA LEU A 450 10.18 3.55 -18.88
C LEU A 450 11.15 2.42 -18.50
N SER A 451 12.43 2.73 -18.54
CA SER A 451 13.46 1.83 -17.99
C SER A 451 13.21 1.56 -16.50
N PRO A 452 13.49 0.33 -16.01
CA PRO A 452 13.41 0.00 -14.58
C PRO A 452 14.24 0.90 -13.67
N SER A 453 15.25 1.60 -14.20
CA SER A 453 16.03 2.60 -13.45
C SER A 453 15.17 3.66 -12.79
N TYR A 454 14.10 4.10 -13.46
CA TYR A 454 13.15 5.07 -12.91
C TYR A 454 12.36 4.51 -11.72
N ARG A 455 12.01 3.22 -11.73
CA ARG A 455 11.34 2.56 -10.59
C ARG A 455 12.27 2.43 -9.40
N VAL A 456 13.56 2.13 -9.63
CA VAL A 456 14.58 2.09 -8.57
C VAL A 456 14.74 3.47 -7.94
N LEU A 457 14.90 4.52 -8.77
CA LEU A 457 14.98 5.90 -8.30
C LEU A 457 13.71 6.32 -7.55
N GLY A 458 12.54 6.08 -8.14
CA GLY A 458 11.24 6.44 -7.56
C GLY A 458 11.02 5.79 -6.20
N SER A 459 11.30 4.49 -6.08
CA SER A 459 11.20 3.77 -4.80
C SER A 459 12.17 4.30 -3.76
N THR A 460 13.39 4.67 -4.15
CA THR A 460 14.39 5.26 -3.26
C THR A 460 13.96 6.65 -2.78
N LEU A 461 13.49 7.51 -3.67
CA LEU A 461 13.01 8.87 -3.32
C LEU A 461 11.76 8.82 -2.44
N GLU A 462 10.83 7.89 -2.72
CA GLU A 462 9.65 7.70 -1.87
C GLU A 462 10.04 7.19 -0.47
N ALA A 463 11.03 6.30 -0.39
CA ALA A 463 11.51 5.79 0.90
C ALA A 463 12.20 6.87 1.74
N THR A 464 13.02 7.71 1.14
CA THR A 464 13.89 8.67 1.85
C THR A 464 13.23 10.05 2.03
N LEU A 465 12.65 10.59 0.97
CA LEU A 465 12.17 11.98 0.90
C LEU A 465 10.64 12.13 0.89
N ASN A 466 9.89 11.02 0.91
CA ASN A 466 8.42 11.01 0.76
C ASN A 466 7.92 11.57 -0.59
N ILE A 467 8.76 11.58 -1.62
CA ILE A 467 8.37 11.97 -2.98
C ILE A 467 7.72 10.75 -3.65
N PRO A 468 6.42 10.76 -3.98
CA PRO A 468 5.69 9.57 -4.46
C PRO A 468 5.94 9.27 -5.94
N LEU A 469 7.22 9.33 -6.36
CA LEU A 469 7.61 9.19 -7.77
C LEU A 469 7.33 7.79 -8.31
N GLU A 470 7.61 6.75 -7.54
CA GLU A 470 7.33 5.36 -7.97
C GLU A 470 5.85 5.14 -8.22
N ARG A 471 4.99 5.71 -7.36
CA ARG A 471 3.53 5.62 -7.54
C ARG A 471 3.08 6.38 -8.77
N ALA A 472 3.59 7.60 -8.98
CA ALA A 472 3.29 8.38 -10.18
C ALA A 472 3.70 7.64 -11.47
N LEU A 473 4.87 7.01 -11.47
CA LEU A 473 5.35 6.20 -12.60
C LEU A 473 4.48 4.96 -12.81
N ALA A 474 4.09 4.27 -11.74
CA ALA A 474 3.22 3.10 -11.83
C ALA A 474 1.81 3.46 -12.36
N GLU A 475 1.30 4.66 -12.02
CA GLU A 475 0.04 5.16 -12.56
C GLU A 475 0.16 5.49 -14.06
N ILE A 476 1.28 6.08 -14.48
CA ILE A 476 1.56 6.33 -15.90
C ILE A 476 1.64 5.01 -16.67
N ASP A 477 2.39 4.02 -16.17
CA ASP A 477 2.47 2.69 -16.78
C ASP A 477 1.08 2.05 -16.90
N ALA A 478 0.28 2.08 -15.84
CA ALA A 478 -1.07 1.52 -15.85
C ALA A 478 -1.99 2.22 -16.88
N LEU A 479 -1.88 3.55 -17.03
CA LEU A 479 -2.64 4.31 -18.02
C LEU A 479 -2.21 3.97 -19.47
N ILE A 480 -0.91 3.80 -19.71
CA ILE A 480 -0.40 3.40 -21.02
C ILE A 480 -0.93 2.00 -21.38
N GLU A 481 -0.77 1.04 -20.48
CA GLU A 481 -1.22 -0.33 -20.71
C GLU A 481 -2.76 -0.46 -20.79
N MET A 482 -3.50 0.41 -20.09
CA MET A 482 -4.96 0.49 -20.22
C MET A 482 -5.40 0.90 -21.64
N THR A 483 -4.61 1.69 -22.34
CA THR A 483 -4.90 2.13 -23.72
C THR A 483 -4.40 1.13 -24.76
N ASP A 484 -3.55 0.18 -24.41
CA ASP A 484 -3.03 -0.83 -25.33
C ASP A 484 -4.11 -1.89 -25.63
N GLN A 485 -4.48 -2.01 -26.92
CA GLN A 485 -5.51 -2.95 -27.36
C GLN A 485 -5.06 -4.41 -27.33
N ARG A 486 -3.77 -4.70 -27.17
CA ARG A 486 -3.25 -6.07 -27.01
C ARG A 486 -3.67 -6.66 -25.68
N ASN A 487 -3.87 -5.82 -24.65
CA ASN A 487 -4.37 -6.25 -23.37
C ASN A 487 -5.89 -6.52 -23.45
N SER A 488 -6.35 -7.55 -22.78
CA SER A 488 -7.77 -7.89 -22.72
C SER A 488 -8.61 -6.74 -22.12
N ALA A 489 -9.89 -6.69 -22.44
CA ALA A 489 -10.78 -5.66 -21.91
C ALA A 489 -10.79 -5.64 -20.37
N MET A 490 -10.67 -6.82 -19.75
CA MET A 490 -10.69 -6.94 -18.30
C MET A 490 -9.37 -6.52 -17.64
N GLU A 491 -8.23 -6.84 -18.25
CA GLU A 491 -6.92 -6.31 -17.80
C GLU A 491 -6.92 -4.78 -17.85
N ARG A 492 -7.42 -4.21 -18.94
CA ARG A 492 -7.55 -2.75 -19.12
C ARG A 492 -8.46 -2.11 -18.06
N ILE A 493 -9.60 -2.75 -17.74
CA ILE A 493 -10.48 -2.30 -16.65
C ILE A 493 -9.76 -2.38 -15.30
N ALA A 494 -9.09 -3.49 -15.00
CA ALA A 494 -8.35 -3.66 -13.74
C ALA A 494 -7.26 -2.60 -13.58
N LEU A 495 -6.48 -2.33 -14.63
CA LEU A 495 -5.47 -1.26 -14.66
C LEU A 495 -6.13 0.11 -14.42
N GLY A 496 -7.28 0.38 -15.04
CA GLY A 496 -8.08 1.58 -14.82
C GLY A 496 -8.56 1.75 -13.38
N LEU A 497 -8.83 0.66 -12.70
CA LEU A 497 -9.24 0.62 -11.29
C LEU A 497 -8.06 0.66 -10.30
N GLY A 498 -6.81 0.73 -10.78
CA GLY A 498 -5.63 0.92 -9.94
C GLY A 498 -4.87 -0.37 -9.59
N TRP A 499 -5.12 -1.47 -10.31
CA TRP A 499 -4.23 -2.63 -10.28
C TRP A 499 -2.96 -2.34 -11.06
N ARG A 500 -1.87 -2.92 -10.63
CA ARG A 500 -0.58 -2.75 -11.32
C ARG A 500 -0.44 -3.79 -12.44
N THR A 501 0.38 -3.50 -13.42
CA THR A 501 0.63 -4.39 -14.58
C THR A 501 0.96 -5.82 -14.17
N TRP A 502 1.82 -5.99 -13.15
CA TRP A 502 2.18 -7.34 -12.64
C TRP A 502 1.06 -8.04 -11.86
N ASP A 503 0.11 -7.29 -11.26
CA ASP A 503 -1.04 -7.87 -10.56
C ASP A 503 -2.01 -8.54 -11.53
N VAL A 504 -2.09 -8.05 -12.77
CA VAL A 504 -3.00 -8.54 -13.82
C VAL A 504 -2.29 -9.36 -14.90
N GLY A 505 -1.01 -9.68 -14.69
CA GLY A 505 -0.25 -10.53 -15.61
C GLY A 505 0.27 -9.84 -16.87
N VAL A 506 0.07 -8.53 -17.02
CA VAL A 506 0.59 -7.74 -18.14
C VAL A 506 2.11 -7.62 -18.00
N ARG A 507 2.84 -8.18 -18.97
CA ARG A 507 4.31 -8.20 -18.99
C ARG A 507 4.85 -7.26 -20.06
N ASN A 508 6.01 -6.70 -19.79
CA ASN A 508 6.75 -5.93 -20.77
C ASN A 508 7.60 -6.90 -21.63
N GLU A 509 7.10 -7.24 -22.80
CA GLU A 509 7.72 -8.20 -23.73
C GLU A 509 9.16 -7.81 -24.09
N GLU A 510 9.44 -6.51 -24.26
CA GLU A 510 10.79 -6.03 -24.57
C GLU A 510 11.77 -6.27 -23.42
N HIS A 511 11.33 -6.07 -22.19
CA HIS A 511 12.17 -6.38 -21.02
C HIS A 511 12.46 -7.88 -20.91
N ASP A 512 11.48 -8.71 -21.23
CA ASP A 512 11.65 -10.17 -21.22
C ASP A 512 12.59 -10.61 -22.33
N GLN A 513 12.50 -10.04 -23.53
CA GLN A 513 13.44 -10.29 -24.64
C GLN A 513 14.88 -9.93 -24.26
N ILE A 514 15.12 -8.74 -23.70
CA ILE A 514 16.45 -8.31 -23.24
C ILE A 514 17.03 -9.31 -22.22
N LYS A 515 16.21 -9.81 -21.28
CA LYS A 515 16.66 -10.80 -20.29
C LYS A 515 17.04 -12.14 -20.94
N VAL A 516 16.27 -12.59 -21.93
CA VAL A 516 16.57 -13.82 -22.67
C VAL A 516 17.89 -13.68 -23.42
N GLU A 517 18.06 -12.60 -24.18
CA GLU A 517 19.30 -12.33 -24.92
C GLU A 517 20.52 -12.18 -23.98
N ALA A 518 20.35 -11.49 -22.85
CA ALA A 518 21.41 -11.37 -21.84
C ALA A 518 21.81 -12.73 -21.25
N LYS A 519 20.83 -13.62 -21.03
CA LYS A 519 21.08 -14.98 -20.55
C LYS A 519 21.84 -15.81 -21.58
N GLU A 520 21.49 -15.68 -22.85
CA GLU A 520 22.19 -16.36 -23.95
C GLU A 520 23.61 -15.84 -24.10
N ARG A 521 23.80 -14.51 -24.09
CA ARG A 521 25.14 -13.87 -24.10
C ARG A 521 26.01 -14.38 -22.94
N LYS A 522 25.47 -14.46 -21.73
CA LYS A 522 26.18 -15.01 -20.56
C LYS A 522 26.53 -16.50 -20.73
N LYS A 523 25.62 -17.29 -21.31
CA LYS A 523 25.86 -18.72 -21.60
C LYS A 523 26.97 -18.89 -22.61
N GLN A 524 26.96 -18.09 -23.67
CA GLN A 524 28.00 -18.11 -24.70
C GLN A 524 29.35 -17.68 -24.12
N ALA A 525 29.41 -16.56 -23.39
CA ALA A 525 30.64 -16.09 -22.74
C ALA A 525 31.25 -17.12 -21.78
N ARG A 526 30.41 -17.91 -21.07
CA ARG A 526 30.90 -19.02 -20.24
C ARG A 526 31.51 -20.14 -21.06
N LYS A 527 30.90 -20.49 -22.21
CA LYS A 527 31.46 -21.50 -23.13
C LYS A 527 32.79 -21.04 -23.68
N ASP A 528 32.85 -19.80 -24.15
CA ASP A 528 34.06 -19.21 -24.71
C ASP A 528 35.19 -19.15 -23.67
N LYS A 529 34.87 -18.80 -22.42
CA LYS A 529 35.85 -18.84 -21.32
C LYS A 529 36.38 -20.24 -21.06
N VAL A 530 35.48 -21.26 -21.03
CA VAL A 530 35.88 -22.66 -20.83
C VAL A 530 36.79 -23.13 -21.96
N ILE A 531 36.51 -22.72 -23.19
CA ILE A 531 37.36 -23.03 -24.36
C ILE A 531 38.73 -22.37 -24.17
N LYS A 532 38.79 -21.07 -23.88
CA LYS A 532 40.05 -20.36 -23.63
C LYS A 532 40.87 -20.97 -22.48
N ASP A 533 40.21 -21.29 -21.36
CA ASP A 533 40.89 -21.91 -20.22
C ASP A 533 41.46 -23.31 -20.59
N ARG A 534 40.77 -24.06 -21.48
CA ARG A 534 41.27 -25.35 -21.99
C ARG A 534 42.45 -25.17 -22.93
N GLU A 535 42.38 -24.18 -23.83
CA GLU A 535 43.51 -23.85 -24.75
C GLU A 535 44.72 -23.39 -23.97
N GLU A 536 44.54 -22.51 -22.98
CA GLU A 536 45.61 -22.05 -22.12
C GLU A 536 46.24 -23.18 -21.31
N LYS A 537 45.43 -24.09 -20.75
CA LYS A 537 45.96 -25.29 -20.08
C LYS A 537 46.74 -26.20 -21.02
N LYS A 538 46.29 -26.40 -22.27
CA LYS A 538 47.04 -27.15 -23.28
C LYS A 538 48.35 -26.49 -23.58
N ARG A 539 48.35 -25.18 -23.83
CA ARG A 539 49.58 -24.40 -24.09
C ARG A 539 50.58 -24.47 -22.92
N LEU A 540 50.08 -24.36 -21.69
CA LEU A 540 50.94 -24.48 -20.50
C LEU A 540 51.48 -25.91 -20.33
N ALA A 541 50.69 -26.93 -20.65
CA ALA A 541 51.17 -28.31 -20.63
C ALA A 541 52.23 -28.56 -21.71
N GLU A 542 52.06 -28.00 -22.91
CA GLU A 542 53.07 -28.05 -23.97
C GLU A 542 54.37 -27.33 -23.57
N LEU A 543 54.29 -26.12 -23.00
CA LEU A 543 55.44 -25.40 -22.51
C LEU A 543 56.19 -26.18 -21.43
N LYS A 544 55.48 -26.76 -20.46
CA LYS A 544 56.13 -27.64 -19.45
C LYS A 544 56.73 -28.89 -20.03
N ARG A 545 56.18 -29.44 -21.12
CA ARG A 545 56.72 -30.62 -21.79
C ARG A 545 58.09 -30.34 -22.45
N PHE A 546 58.34 -29.06 -22.80
CA PHE A 546 59.54 -28.63 -23.48
C PHE A 546 60.52 -27.83 -22.61
N GLU A 547 60.15 -27.55 -21.35
CA GLU A 547 60.87 -26.59 -20.47
C GLU A 547 62.36 -26.96 -20.21
N ASP A 548 62.68 -28.27 -20.20
CA ASP A 548 64.07 -28.75 -19.94
C ASP A 548 64.65 -29.56 -21.09
N LYS A 549 64.18 -29.35 -22.37
CA LYS A 549 64.61 -30.17 -23.50
C LYS A 549 65.41 -29.40 -24.49
N THR A 550 66.40 -30.05 -25.08
CA THR A 550 67.20 -29.47 -26.16
C THR A 550 66.39 -29.29 -27.44
N GLU A 551 66.86 -28.42 -28.35
CA GLU A 551 66.15 -28.19 -29.64
C GLU A 551 65.99 -29.49 -30.46
N GLU A 552 66.98 -30.38 -30.41
CA GLU A 552 66.93 -31.66 -31.08
C GLU A 552 65.88 -32.60 -30.49
N GLU A 553 65.79 -32.67 -29.14
CA GLU A 553 64.77 -33.43 -28.42
C GLU A 553 63.36 -32.88 -28.70
N ILE A 554 63.18 -31.57 -28.75
CA ILE A 554 61.93 -30.88 -29.08
C ILE A 554 61.49 -31.25 -30.51
N LYS A 555 62.44 -31.27 -31.44
CA LYS A 555 62.18 -31.63 -32.86
C LYS A 555 61.74 -33.09 -32.95
N LEU A 556 62.40 -33.98 -32.23
CA LEU A 556 62.06 -35.41 -32.19
C LEU A 556 60.66 -35.66 -31.59
N ILE A 557 60.33 -34.99 -30.47
CA ILE A 557 59.00 -35.06 -29.84
C ILE A 557 57.90 -34.56 -30.79
N LYS A 558 58.13 -33.44 -31.51
CA LYS A 558 57.17 -32.95 -32.47
C LYS A 558 56.96 -33.88 -33.65
N GLN A 559 58.05 -34.53 -34.10
CA GLN A 559 57.96 -35.56 -35.13
C GLN A 559 57.19 -36.79 -34.63
N LYS A 560 57.45 -37.22 -33.38
CA LYS A 560 56.72 -38.34 -32.76
C LYS A 560 55.24 -38.03 -32.61
N ASP A 561 54.86 -36.86 -32.12
CA ASP A 561 53.49 -36.41 -31.99
C ASP A 561 52.77 -36.34 -33.36
N SER A 562 53.46 -35.83 -34.40
CA SER A 562 52.92 -35.79 -35.75
C SER A 562 52.61 -37.17 -36.33
N ILE A 563 53.37 -38.19 -35.96
CA ILE A 563 53.14 -39.58 -36.38
C ILE A 563 52.02 -40.21 -35.57
N ILE A 564 51.92 -39.90 -34.25
CA ILE A 564 50.82 -40.38 -33.39
C ILE A 564 49.49 -39.82 -33.83
N ASP A 565 49.42 -38.59 -34.29
CA ASP A 565 48.19 -37.93 -34.80
C ASP A 565 47.70 -38.56 -36.11
N THR A 566 48.51 -39.40 -36.76
CA THR A 566 48.05 -40.14 -37.95
C THR A 566 47.30 -41.42 -37.56
N ASN A 567 46.30 -41.81 -38.35
CA ASN A 567 45.57 -43.03 -38.07
C ASN A 567 46.42 -44.27 -38.37
N LYS A 568 46.03 -45.41 -37.79
CA LYS A 568 46.74 -46.71 -37.93
C LYS A 568 46.97 -47.08 -39.41
N SER A 569 46.07 -46.75 -40.33
CA SER A 569 46.20 -47.07 -41.76
C SER A 569 47.35 -46.26 -42.38
N ASP A 570 47.48 -44.99 -42.02
CA ASP A 570 48.51 -44.11 -42.55
C ASP A 570 49.89 -44.42 -41.93
N GLN A 571 49.96 -44.82 -40.68
CA GLN A 571 51.16 -45.34 -40.06
C GLN A 571 51.68 -46.62 -40.75
N ILE A 572 50.75 -47.55 -41.08
CA ILE A 572 51.06 -48.77 -41.85
C ILE A 572 51.55 -48.44 -43.27
N LYS A 573 50.92 -47.48 -43.96
CA LYS A 573 51.42 -47.02 -45.25
C LYS A 573 52.79 -46.41 -45.18
N SER A 574 53.06 -45.59 -44.20
CA SER A 574 54.38 -44.99 -43.97
C SER A 574 55.45 -46.05 -43.76
N LEU A 575 55.20 -47.07 -42.90
CA LEU A 575 56.10 -48.18 -42.70
C LEU A 575 56.32 -49.03 -44.00
N THR A 576 55.29 -49.22 -44.79
CA THR A 576 55.42 -49.88 -46.09
C THR A 576 56.28 -49.08 -47.10
N ASN A 577 56.08 -47.78 -47.14
CA ASN A 577 56.90 -46.87 -47.98
C ASN A 577 58.36 -46.80 -47.55
N LEU A 578 58.60 -47.02 -46.24
CA LEU A 578 59.97 -47.08 -45.65
C LEU A 578 60.64 -48.46 -45.82
N GLY A 579 59.96 -49.40 -46.57
CA GLY A 579 60.55 -50.67 -46.99
C GLY A 579 60.31 -51.89 -46.10
N LEU A 580 59.47 -51.77 -45.06
CA LEU A 580 59.10 -52.92 -44.20
C LEU A 580 58.18 -53.88 -44.90
N THR A 581 58.42 -55.17 -44.72
CA THR A 581 57.54 -56.24 -45.23
C THR A 581 56.23 -56.34 -44.40
N LYS A 582 55.18 -56.87 -45.03
CA LYS A 582 53.90 -57.10 -44.32
C LYS A 582 53.99 -57.91 -43.05
N LYS A 583 55.01 -58.82 -42.95
CA LYS A 583 55.24 -59.64 -41.80
C LYS A 583 55.83 -58.80 -40.67
N GLU A 584 56.81 -57.98 -40.90
CA GLU A 584 57.47 -57.09 -39.95
C GLU A 584 56.47 -56.05 -39.41
N ILE A 585 55.61 -55.47 -40.29
CA ILE A 585 54.56 -54.54 -39.85
C ILE A 585 53.51 -55.22 -38.96
N LYS A 586 53.20 -56.46 -39.20
CA LYS A 586 52.25 -57.26 -38.40
C LYS A 586 52.77 -57.53 -36.99
N ASP A 587 54.09 -57.64 -36.84
CA ASP A 587 54.74 -57.86 -35.55
C ASP A 587 54.72 -56.60 -34.66
N LEU A 588 54.56 -55.40 -35.24
CA LEU A 588 54.41 -54.11 -34.56
C LEU A 588 52.95 -53.94 -34.11
N LYS A 589 52.59 -54.60 -33.00
CA LYS A 589 51.17 -54.70 -32.53
C LYS A 589 50.65 -53.38 -31.92
N TYR A 590 51.51 -52.65 -31.23
CA TYR A 590 51.16 -51.44 -30.51
C TYR A 590 51.48 -50.18 -31.34
N GLU A 591 50.79 -49.09 -31.04
CA GLU A 591 50.96 -47.82 -31.70
C GLU A 591 52.35 -47.24 -31.47
N GLU A 592 52.85 -47.36 -30.25
CA GLU A 592 54.19 -46.91 -29.87
C GLU A 592 55.28 -47.60 -30.70
N ASP A 593 55.18 -48.91 -30.85
CA ASP A 593 56.16 -49.70 -31.68
C ASP A 593 56.18 -49.24 -33.12
N ARG A 594 55.04 -48.93 -33.71
CA ARG A 594 54.94 -48.40 -35.06
C ARG A 594 55.52 -47.01 -35.20
N VAL A 595 55.23 -46.14 -34.27
CA VAL A 595 55.70 -44.75 -34.24
C VAL A 595 57.22 -44.70 -34.07
N ASP A 596 57.74 -45.45 -33.12
CA ASP A 596 59.19 -45.55 -32.87
C ASP A 596 59.93 -46.12 -34.07
N LYS A 597 59.36 -47.12 -34.77
CA LYS A 597 59.96 -47.69 -35.98
C LYS A 597 59.91 -46.74 -37.18
N ILE A 598 58.85 -45.95 -37.32
CA ILE A 598 58.80 -44.90 -38.33
C ILE A 598 59.90 -43.85 -38.10
N LEU A 599 60.06 -43.42 -36.84
CA LEU A 599 61.10 -42.49 -36.44
C LEU A 599 62.52 -43.03 -36.71
N GLU A 600 62.77 -44.28 -36.30
CA GLU A 600 64.07 -44.93 -36.53
C GLU A 600 64.45 -44.99 -38.03
N LEU A 601 63.50 -45.22 -38.91
CA LEU A 601 63.74 -45.35 -40.35
C LEU A 601 63.73 -44.03 -41.13
N THR A 602 63.25 -42.96 -40.50
CA THR A 602 63.25 -41.59 -41.07
C THR A 602 64.47 -40.77 -40.66
N HIS A 603 65.19 -41.21 -39.66
CA HIS A 603 66.45 -40.64 -39.22
C HIS A 603 67.61 -41.55 -39.65
#